data_8019ccbac04209bdf0747fa4774d1fb7
#
_entry.id   8019ccbac04209bdf0747fa4774d1fb7
#
_cell.length_a   1.000
_cell.length_b   1.000
_cell.length_c   1.000
_cell.angle_alpha   90.00
_cell.angle_beta   90.00
_cell.angle_gamma   90.00
#
_symmetry.space_group_name_H-M   'P 1'
#
loop_
_entity.id
_entity.type
_entity.pdbx_description
1 polymer ?
#
loop_
_entity_poly.entity_id
_entity_poly.type
_entity_poly.pdbx_seq_one_letter_code
_entity_poly.pdbx_strand_id
1 'polypeptide(L)'
;MPLIVLLVASFCAPIFCSFVSFASFVSFESFPQKKPSVTVYVFAADVPGAPKEENAAREEAVSDMRDALRKKAGLEIVDSRSGADVLVEVLGREEREGSEGGFGGAALTKMGQMIIRLHVTSGPPGNEEIELKGIGQGTWGRAAKDAADRVLKWIARLETKKKG
;
A
#
# COMPACT_ATOMS: atom_id res chain seq x y z
N MET A 1 52.11 51.73 -1.89
CA MET A 1 51.73 53.08 -1.40
C MET A 1 50.26 53.15 -1.30
N PRO A 2 49.71 53.81 -0.23
CA PRO A 2 49.88 53.56 1.19
C PRO A 2 48.58 53.00 1.80
N LEU A 3 48.67 52.17 2.71
CA LEU A 3 48.40 52.24 4.17
C LEU A 3 47.45 53.33 4.62
N ILE A 4 46.26 52.98 5.09
CA ILE A 4 45.53 53.73 6.11
C ILE A 4 44.94 52.74 7.11
N VAL A 5 45.58 52.74 8.29
CA VAL A 5 45.10 52.17 9.57
C VAL A 5 44.15 53.20 10.18
N LEU A 6 42.99 52.77 10.61
CA LEU A 6 42.21 53.56 11.55
C LEU A 6 41.61 52.64 12.61
N LEU A 7 42.22 52.82 13.76
CA LEU A 7 41.94 52.28 15.06
C LEU A 7 40.88 53.17 15.71
N VAL A 8 39.75 52.64 16.13
CA VAL A 8 38.91 53.32 17.12
C VAL A 8 38.49 52.32 18.20
N ALA A 9 38.91 52.72 19.34
CA ALA A 9 38.78 52.05 20.61
C ALA A 9 37.37 52.10 21.21
N SER A 10 37.09 51.09 21.99
CA SER A 10 36.52 51.16 23.34
C SER A 10 35.11 51.75 23.52
N PHE A 11 34.17 50.88 23.89
CA PHE A 11 33.31 51.22 25.04
C PHE A 11 32.87 49.95 25.77
N CYS A 12 33.34 49.78 26.98
CA CYS A 12 32.86 48.86 28.00
C CYS A 12 31.50 49.29 28.50
N ALA A 13 30.53 48.36 28.58
CA ALA A 13 29.47 48.40 29.56
C ALA A 13 29.00 46.96 29.90
N PRO A 14 29.06 46.50 31.15
CA PRO A 14 28.51 45.22 31.54
C PRO A 14 27.04 45.38 31.83
N ILE A 15 26.19 44.89 30.97
CA ILE A 15 24.77 44.72 31.26
C ILE A 15 24.59 43.31 31.80
N PHE A 16 24.38 43.23 33.11
CA PHE A 16 23.87 42.10 33.85
C PHE A 16 22.48 41.76 33.27
N CYS A 17 22.38 40.77 32.43
CA CYS A 17 21.10 40.17 32.07
C CYS A 17 21.02 38.80 32.74
N SER A 18 20.16 38.75 33.72
CA SER A 18 19.72 37.56 34.44
C SER A 18 19.26 36.50 33.47
N PHE A 19 20.03 35.42 33.36
CA PHE A 19 19.60 34.20 32.70
C PHE A 19 18.53 33.53 33.56
N VAL A 20 17.28 33.79 33.24
CA VAL A 20 16.16 32.95 33.66
C VAL A 20 16.29 31.68 32.86
N SER A 21 16.81 30.62 33.48
CA SER A 21 16.80 29.27 32.96
C SER A 21 15.35 28.79 32.84
N PHE A 22 14.73 29.01 31.70
CA PHE A 22 13.52 28.29 31.33
C PHE A 22 13.96 26.87 30.91
N ALA A 23 14.04 25.98 31.90
CA ALA A 23 14.06 24.55 31.65
C ALA A 23 12.69 24.17 31.09
N SER A 24 12.51 24.36 29.78
CA SER A 24 11.41 23.76 29.05
C SER A 24 11.63 22.24 29.08
N PHE A 25 10.94 21.60 30.00
CA PHE A 25 10.74 20.16 30.00
C PHE A 25 9.95 19.86 28.72
N VAL A 26 10.66 19.61 27.62
CA VAL A 26 10.07 19.01 26.43
C VAL A 26 9.73 17.58 26.85
N SER A 27 8.49 17.37 27.28
CA SER A 27 7.91 16.04 27.39
C SER A 27 8.03 15.43 25.98
N PHE A 28 8.97 14.51 25.84
CA PHE A 28 9.06 13.66 24.67
C PHE A 28 7.82 12.76 24.74
N GLU A 29 6.70 13.26 24.18
CA GLU A 29 5.56 12.41 23.87
C GLU A 29 6.11 11.31 22.97
N SER A 30 6.21 10.11 23.51
CA SER A 30 6.54 8.90 22.76
C SER A 30 5.46 8.76 21.69
N PHE A 31 5.80 9.22 20.47
CA PHE A 31 4.97 8.94 19.30
C PHE A 31 4.71 7.44 19.26
N PRO A 32 3.44 7.02 19.16
CA PRO A 32 3.13 5.61 19.08
C PRO A 32 3.94 5.05 17.91
N GLN A 33 4.86 4.13 18.19
CA GLN A 33 5.63 3.46 17.17
C GLN A 33 4.62 2.79 16.22
N LYS A 34 4.48 3.36 15.03
CA LYS A 34 3.67 2.80 13.97
C LYS A 34 4.17 1.37 13.75
N LYS A 35 3.30 0.37 13.97
CA LYS A 35 3.62 -1.03 13.65
C LYS A 35 4.28 -1.05 12.26
N PRO A 36 5.37 -1.82 12.08
CA PRO A 36 6.00 -1.94 10.77
C PRO A 36 4.92 -2.31 9.75
N SER A 37 4.76 -1.48 8.74
CA SER A 37 3.85 -1.74 7.63
C SER A 37 4.52 -2.71 6.67
N VAL A 38 3.77 -3.71 6.20
CA VAL A 38 4.24 -4.61 5.15
C VAL A 38 4.16 -3.85 3.82
N THR A 39 5.28 -3.78 3.12
CA THR A 39 5.35 -3.11 1.81
C THR A 39 4.85 -4.04 0.71
N VAL A 40 3.93 -3.54 -0.12
CA VAL A 40 3.28 -4.31 -1.19
C VAL A 40 3.47 -3.60 -2.53
N TYR A 41 3.98 -4.30 -3.52
CA TYR A 41 4.05 -3.85 -4.90
C TYR A 41 3.03 -4.58 -5.77
N VAL A 42 2.18 -3.82 -6.49
CA VAL A 42 1.12 -4.36 -7.35
C VAL A 42 1.43 -4.04 -8.80
N PHE A 43 1.40 -5.04 -9.66
CA PHE A 43 1.69 -4.91 -11.09
C PHE A 43 0.85 -5.86 -11.94
N ALA A 44 0.73 -5.55 -13.23
CA ALA A 44 0.07 -6.42 -14.20
C ALA A 44 1.02 -7.53 -14.68
N ALA A 45 0.48 -8.73 -14.89
CA ALA A 45 1.23 -9.80 -15.55
C ALA A 45 1.62 -9.39 -16.97
N ASP A 46 2.87 -9.60 -17.31
CA ASP A 46 3.34 -9.44 -18.66
C ASP A 46 3.04 -10.73 -19.47
N VAL A 47 2.04 -10.65 -20.35
CA VAL A 47 1.64 -11.78 -21.21
C VAL A 47 1.96 -11.40 -22.65
N PRO A 48 3.08 -11.92 -23.20
CA PRO A 48 3.48 -11.64 -24.56
C PRO A 48 2.39 -12.06 -25.56
N GLY A 49 2.00 -11.15 -26.46
CA GLY A 49 0.99 -11.40 -27.49
C GLY A 49 -0.45 -11.29 -27.02
N ALA A 50 -0.70 -10.91 -25.77
CA ALA A 50 -2.07 -10.67 -25.31
C ALA A 50 -2.74 -9.50 -26.06
N PRO A 51 -4.05 -9.57 -26.31
CA PRO A 51 -4.82 -8.47 -26.89
C PRO A 51 -4.69 -7.18 -26.06
N LYS A 52 -4.74 -6.03 -26.76
CA LYS A 52 -4.64 -4.71 -26.07
C LYS A 52 -5.72 -4.51 -25.03
N GLU A 53 -6.91 -5.01 -25.30
CA GLU A 53 -8.07 -4.92 -24.39
C GLU A 53 -7.81 -5.68 -23.08
N GLU A 54 -7.17 -6.85 -23.16
CA GLU A 54 -6.81 -7.63 -21.98
C GLU A 54 -5.70 -6.95 -21.15
N ASN A 55 -4.73 -6.34 -21.82
CA ASN A 55 -3.69 -5.59 -21.15
C ASN A 55 -4.29 -4.37 -20.44
N ALA A 56 -5.16 -3.60 -21.10
CA ALA A 56 -5.87 -2.49 -20.50
C ALA A 56 -6.71 -2.95 -19.28
N ALA A 57 -7.42 -4.06 -19.40
CA ALA A 57 -8.20 -4.63 -18.31
C ALA A 57 -7.33 -5.04 -17.11
N ARG A 58 -6.10 -5.55 -17.34
CA ARG A 58 -5.15 -5.86 -16.26
C ARG A 58 -4.66 -4.58 -15.58
N GLU A 59 -4.32 -3.55 -16.32
CA GLU A 59 -3.88 -2.25 -15.77
C GLU A 59 -4.98 -1.57 -14.94
N GLU A 60 -6.23 -1.61 -15.40
CA GLU A 60 -7.36 -1.15 -14.59
C GLU A 60 -7.51 -1.96 -13.31
N ALA A 61 -7.36 -3.29 -13.38
CA ALA A 61 -7.41 -4.13 -12.19
C ALA A 61 -6.25 -3.85 -11.22
N VAL A 62 -5.05 -3.48 -11.70
CA VAL A 62 -3.94 -3.01 -10.85
C VAL A 62 -4.33 -1.74 -10.11
N SER A 63 -4.98 -0.78 -10.79
CA SER A 63 -5.47 0.45 -10.15
C SER A 63 -6.49 0.15 -9.05
N ASP A 64 -7.50 -0.68 -9.36
CA ASP A 64 -8.52 -1.10 -8.40
C ASP A 64 -7.92 -1.81 -7.18
N MET A 65 -6.92 -2.69 -7.41
CA MET A 65 -6.21 -3.40 -6.35
C MET A 65 -5.37 -2.46 -5.47
N ARG A 66 -4.63 -1.52 -6.06
CA ARG A 66 -3.88 -0.51 -5.30
C ARG A 66 -4.80 0.31 -4.40
N ASP A 67 -5.94 0.73 -4.92
CA ASP A 67 -6.92 1.50 -4.15
C ASP A 67 -7.58 0.68 -3.03
N ALA A 68 -7.83 -0.61 -3.28
CA ALA A 68 -8.36 -1.51 -2.26
C ALA A 68 -7.35 -1.79 -1.14
N LEU A 69 -6.08 -2.02 -1.49
CA LEU A 69 -5.00 -2.30 -0.54
C LEU A 69 -4.60 -1.07 0.28
N ARG A 70 -4.59 0.15 -0.30
CA ARG A 70 -4.34 1.41 0.44
C ARG A 70 -5.31 1.64 1.59
N LYS A 71 -6.53 1.11 1.49
CA LYS A 71 -7.55 1.20 2.55
C LYS A 71 -7.35 0.20 3.68
N LYS A 72 -6.35 -0.70 3.58
CA LYS A 72 -6.07 -1.72 4.60
C LYS A 72 -5.00 -1.22 5.57
N ALA A 73 -5.30 -1.30 6.86
CA ALA A 73 -4.35 -0.96 7.89
C ALA A 73 -3.15 -1.93 7.90
N GLY A 74 -1.95 -1.40 8.10
CA GLY A 74 -0.72 -2.20 8.20
C GLY A 74 -0.08 -2.55 6.86
N LEU A 75 -0.63 -2.07 5.72
CA LEU A 75 -0.03 -2.20 4.40
C LEU A 75 0.45 -0.83 3.90
N GLU A 76 1.55 -0.84 3.16
CA GLU A 76 2.09 0.32 2.46
C GLU A 76 2.32 -0.06 1.00
N ILE A 77 1.67 0.67 0.08
CA ILE A 77 1.83 0.42 -1.34
C ILE A 77 3.04 1.18 -1.85
N VAL A 78 3.98 0.45 -2.43
CA VAL A 78 5.21 1.00 -3.00
C VAL A 78 5.16 0.97 -4.53
N ASP A 79 5.87 1.90 -5.17
CA ASP A 79 5.91 2.02 -6.63
C ASP A 79 7.10 1.27 -7.26
N SER A 80 7.91 0.59 -6.44
CA SER A 80 9.05 -0.18 -6.89
C SER A 80 8.99 -1.62 -6.40
N ARG A 81 9.33 -2.55 -7.31
CA ARG A 81 9.46 -3.97 -6.98
C ARG A 81 10.63 -4.22 -6.01
N SER A 82 11.67 -3.40 -6.11
CA SER A 82 12.83 -3.51 -5.24
C SER A 82 12.47 -3.04 -3.82
N GLY A 83 12.59 -3.92 -2.86
CA GLY A 83 12.28 -3.63 -1.44
C GLY A 83 10.83 -3.87 -1.04
N ALA A 84 9.99 -4.40 -1.91
CA ALA A 84 8.66 -4.86 -1.52
C ALA A 84 8.72 -6.20 -0.77
N ASP A 85 8.03 -6.27 0.38
CA ASP A 85 7.89 -7.51 1.14
C ASP A 85 6.95 -8.51 0.46
N VAL A 86 5.99 -8.00 -0.31
CA VAL A 86 4.99 -8.78 -1.03
C VAL A 86 4.80 -8.24 -2.44
N LEU A 87 4.78 -9.13 -3.40
CA LEU A 87 4.52 -8.86 -4.80
C LEU A 87 3.12 -9.39 -5.13
N VAL A 88 2.28 -8.55 -5.71
CA VAL A 88 0.93 -8.90 -6.16
C VAL A 88 0.86 -8.71 -7.67
N GLU A 89 0.87 -9.80 -8.39
CA GLU A 89 0.74 -9.84 -9.84
C GLU A 89 -0.73 -10.04 -10.22
N VAL A 90 -1.27 -9.12 -11.00
CA VAL A 90 -2.63 -9.24 -11.54
C VAL A 90 -2.59 -10.05 -12.83
N LEU A 91 -3.10 -11.28 -12.78
CA LEU A 91 -3.13 -12.20 -13.92
C LEU A 91 -4.22 -11.84 -14.93
N GLY A 92 -5.33 -11.29 -14.46
CA GLY A 92 -6.44 -10.89 -15.30
C GLY A 92 -7.72 -10.60 -14.53
N ARG A 93 -8.71 -10.12 -15.28
CA ARG A 93 -10.08 -9.93 -14.79
C ARG A 93 -11.06 -10.62 -15.72
N GLU A 94 -12.11 -11.17 -15.15
CA GLU A 94 -13.09 -12.01 -15.82
C GLU A 94 -14.49 -11.63 -15.33
N GLU A 95 -15.39 -11.40 -16.27
CA GLU A 95 -16.79 -11.21 -15.96
C GLU A 95 -17.53 -12.51 -16.27
N ARG A 96 -18.28 -13.01 -15.29
CA ARG A 96 -19.17 -14.15 -15.48
C ARG A 96 -20.61 -13.70 -15.29
N GLU A 97 -21.46 -14.18 -16.18
CA GLU A 97 -22.90 -14.03 -15.97
C GLU A 97 -23.32 -14.69 -14.67
N GLY A 98 -24.09 -13.97 -13.86
CA GLY A 98 -24.64 -14.52 -12.63
C GLY A 98 -25.61 -15.65 -12.95
N SER A 99 -25.49 -16.78 -12.25
CA SER A 99 -26.46 -17.87 -12.40
C SER A 99 -27.83 -17.42 -11.87
N GLU A 100 -28.90 -17.78 -12.59
CA GLU A 100 -30.27 -17.62 -12.12
C GLU A 100 -30.50 -18.53 -10.90
N GLY A 101 -30.37 -17.98 -9.72
CA GLY A 101 -30.78 -18.61 -8.47
C GLY A 101 -31.98 -17.87 -7.89
N GLY A 102 -33.15 -18.09 -8.45
CA GLY A 102 -34.38 -17.48 -7.95
C GLY A 102 -35.42 -18.55 -7.70
N PHE A 103 -35.63 -18.94 -6.45
CA PHE A 103 -36.83 -19.63 -6.02
C PHE A 103 -37.92 -18.56 -5.90
N GLY A 104 -38.84 -18.50 -6.84
CA GLY A 104 -40.05 -17.64 -6.77
C GLY A 104 -39.99 -16.38 -7.61
N GLY A 105 -40.35 -16.46 -8.88
CA GLY A 105 -41.15 -15.55 -9.69
C GLY A 105 -40.81 -14.06 -9.84
N ALA A 106 -39.80 -13.52 -9.20
CA ALA A 106 -39.32 -12.17 -9.42
C ALA A 106 -38.08 -12.22 -10.32
N ALA A 107 -38.10 -11.48 -11.45
CA ALA A 107 -36.94 -11.29 -12.30
C ALA A 107 -35.84 -10.56 -11.52
N LEU A 108 -35.01 -11.33 -10.79
CA LEU A 108 -33.83 -10.80 -10.16
C LEU A 108 -32.87 -10.42 -11.29
N THR A 109 -32.52 -9.16 -11.34
CA THR A 109 -31.53 -8.62 -12.26
C THR A 109 -30.28 -9.49 -12.17
N LYS A 110 -29.87 -10.14 -13.24
CA LYS A 110 -28.63 -10.93 -13.33
C LYS A 110 -27.45 -10.00 -13.05
N MET A 111 -26.98 -9.96 -11.82
CA MET A 111 -25.77 -9.23 -11.53
C MET A 111 -24.57 -10.08 -11.94
N GLY A 112 -23.81 -9.63 -12.93
CA GLY A 112 -22.56 -10.26 -13.33
C GLY A 112 -21.62 -10.43 -12.14
N GLN A 113 -20.91 -11.55 -12.12
CA GLN A 113 -19.85 -11.82 -11.16
C GLN A 113 -18.52 -11.35 -11.74
N MET A 114 -17.91 -10.36 -11.07
CA MET A 114 -16.60 -9.84 -11.42
C MET A 114 -15.52 -10.62 -10.67
N ILE A 115 -14.50 -11.10 -11.37
CA ILE A 115 -13.42 -11.92 -10.81
C ILE A 115 -12.10 -11.30 -11.17
N ILE A 116 -11.24 -11.04 -10.15
CA ILE A 116 -9.84 -10.65 -10.35
C ILE A 116 -8.97 -11.82 -9.92
N ARG A 117 -8.07 -12.25 -10.79
CA ARG A 117 -7.09 -13.31 -10.51
C ARG A 117 -5.73 -12.70 -10.20
N LEU A 118 -5.13 -13.19 -9.12
CA LEU A 118 -3.86 -12.70 -8.59
C LEU A 118 -2.90 -13.85 -8.38
N HIS A 119 -1.63 -13.60 -8.63
CA HIS A 119 -0.51 -14.38 -8.12
C HIS A 119 0.23 -13.53 -7.10
N VAL A 120 0.39 -14.04 -5.89
CA VAL A 120 0.97 -13.31 -4.77
C VAL A 120 2.20 -14.04 -4.29
N THR A 121 3.33 -13.32 -4.21
CA THR A 121 4.61 -13.88 -3.79
C THR A 121 5.17 -13.08 -2.62
N SER A 122 5.66 -13.75 -1.58
CA SER A 122 6.43 -13.09 -0.52
C SER A 122 7.88 -12.89 -0.96
N GLY A 123 8.45 -11.75 -0.54
CA GLY A 123 9.89 -11.50 -0.72
C GLY A 123 10.76 -12.44 0.12
N PRO A 124 12.09 -12.43 -0.11
CA PRO A 124 13.04 -13.22 0.68
C PRO A 124 12.88 -12.95 2.18
N PRO A 125 13.06 -13.95 3.08
CA PRO A 125 13.64 -15.28 2.85
C PRO A 125 12.64 -16.40 2.53
N GLY A 126 11.33 -16.15 2.49
CA GLY A 126 10.33 -17.23 2.45
C GLY A 126 9.95 -17.72 1.07
N ASN A 127 9.97 -16.87 0.05
CA ASN A 127 9.50 -17.16 -1.32
C ASN A 127 8.20 -18.01 -1.38
N GLU A 128 7.29 -17.77 -0.43
CA GLU A 128 5.97 -18.43 -0.49
C GLU A 128 5.12 -17.74 -1.55
N GLU A 129 4.40 -18.52 -2.32
CA GLU A 129 3.53 -18.04 -3.39
C GLU A 129 2.14 -18.66 -3.26
N ILE A 130 1.13 -17.93 -3.74
CA ILE A 130 -0.25 -18.36 -3.76
C ILE A 130 -1.02 -17.70 -4.91
N GLU A 131 -1.91 -18.46 -5.52
CA GLU A 131 -2.92 -17.90 -6.41
C GLU A 131 -4.18 -17.56 -5.62
N LEU A 132 -4.68 -16.35 -5.79
CA LEU A 132 -5.89 -15.84 -5.15
C LEU A 132 -6.89 -15.36 -6.22
N LYS A 133 -8.17 -15.41 -5.85
CA LYS A 133 -9.26 -14.84 -6.65
C LYS A 133 -10.07 -13.90 -5.77
N GLY A 134 -10.25 -12.67 -6.22
CA GLY A 134 -11.22 -11.76 -5.63
C GLY A 134 -12.53 -11.82 -6.40
N ILE A 135 -13.64 -11.93 -5.70
CA ILE A 135 -14.95 -12.09 -6.29
C ILE A 135 -15.86 -10.96 -5.81
N GLY A 136 -16.49 -10.25 -6.76
CA GLY A 136 -17.43 -9.17 -6.49
C GLY A 136 -18.70 -9.32 -7.33
N GLN A 137 -19.85 -8.95 -6.78
CA GLN A 137 -21.09 -8.87 -7.54
C GLN A 137 -21.28 -7.46 -8.09
N GLY A 138 -21.43 -7.35 -9.41
CA GLY A 138 -21.83 -6.14 -10.12
C GLY A 138 -20.74 -5.07 -10.26
N THR A 139 -19.62 -5.12 -9.54
CA THR A 139 -18.57 -4.11 -9.65
C THR A 139 -17.17 -4.66 -9.43
N TRP A 140 -16.19 -4.14 -10.19
CA TRP A 140 -14.78 -4.48 -10.05
C TRP A 140 -14.20 -4.05 -8.70
N GLY A 141 -14.64 -2.92 -8.16
CA GLY A 141 -14.21 -2.47 -6.82
C GLY A 141 -14.57 -3.44 -5.69
N ARG A 142 -15.68 -4.19 -5.80
CA ARG A 142 -16.02 -5.25 -4.84
C ARG A 142 -15.10 -6.45 -4.98
N ALA A 143 -14.79 -6.85 -6.21
CA ALA A 143 -13.84 -7.92 -6.49
C ALA A 143 -12.43 -7.57 -5.97
N ALA A 144 -11.97 -6.34 -6.20
CA ALA A 144 -10.70 -5.84 -5.69
C ALA A 144 -10.66 -5.80 -4.16
N LYS A 145 -11.78 -5.41 -3.51
CA LYS A 145 -11.88 -5.43 -2.04
C LYS A 145 -11.77 -6.84 -1.48
N ASP A 146 -12.49 -7.82 -2.04
CA ASP A 146 -12.41 -9.23 -1.62
C ASP A 146 -10.99 -9.79 -1.86
N ALA A 147 -10.39 -9.48 -3.00
CA ALA A 147 -9.02 -9.85 -3.31
C ALA A 147 -8.04 -9.28 -2.28
N ALA A 148 -8.15 -7.99 -1.95
CA ALA A 148 -7.31 -7.33 -0.96
C ALA A 148 -7.48 -7.94 0.46
N ASP A 149 -8.69 -8.33 0.84
CA ASP A 149 -8.93 -9.02 2.11
C ASP A 149 -8.26 -10.40 2.15
N ARG A 150 -8.23 -11.11 1.03
CA ARG A 150 -7.54 -12.42 0.91
C ARG A 150 -6.02 -12.25 0.97
N VAL A 151 -5.46 -11.25 0.29
CA VAL A 151 -4.04 -10.91 0.37
C VAL A 151 -3.65 -10.60 1.82
N LEU A 152 -4.41 -9.76 2.52
CA LEU A 152 -4.16 -9.41 3.91
C LEU A 152 -4.19 -10.65 4.83
N LYS A 153 -5.17 -11.54 4.65
CA LYS A 153 -5.25 -12.80 5.41
C LYS A 153 -4.05 -13.71 5.15
N TRP A 154 -3.56 -13.74 3.93
CA TRP A 154 -2.38 -14.54 3.58
C TRP A 154 -1.12 -13.96 4.23
N ILE A 155 -0.91 -12.64 4.16
CA ILE A 155 0.20 -11.95 4.84
C ILE A 155 0.19 -12.24 6.35
N ALA A 156 -0.97 -12.15 7.00
CA ALA A 156 -1.09 -12.45 8.42
C ALA A 156 -0.70 -13.91 8.77
N ARG A 157 -0.97 -14.87 7.88
CA ARG A 157 -0.52 -16.27 8.05
C ARG A 157 1.00 -16.40 7.95
N LEU A 158 1.64 -15.65 7.03
CA LEU A 158 3.10 -15.65 6.91
C LEU A 158 3.77 -15.13 8.17
N GLU A 159 3.23 -14.05 8.75
CA GLU A 159 3.76 -13.49 10.00
C GLU A 159 3.64 -14.47 11.18
N THR A 160 2.55 -15.23 11.26
CA THR A 160 2.39 -16.25 12.32
C THR A 160 3.37 -17.40 12.17
N LYS A 161 3.66 -17.85 10.95
CA LYS A 161 4.66 -18.89 10.67
C LYS A 161 6.09 -18.46 11.04
N LYS A 162 6.42 -17.18 10.89
CA LYS A 162 7.77 -16.66 11.22
C LYS A 162 8.02 -16.57 12.74
N LYS A 163 6.97 -16.62 13.55
CA LYS A 163 7.05 -16.48 15.01
C LYS A 163 7.04 -17.81 15.79
N GLY A 164 6.75 -18.90 15.14
CA GLY A 164 6.75 -20.26 15.71
C GLY A 164 7.95 -21.05 15.27
#